data_1b42e7b03f2195f980aa51a5bb78f85f
#
_entry.id   1b42e7b03f2195f980aa51a5bb78f85f
#
_cell.length_a   1.000
_cell.length_b   1.000
_cell.length_c   1.000
_cell.angle_alpha   90.00
_cell.angle_beta   90.00
_cell.angle_gamma   90.00
#
_symmetry.space_group_name_H-M   'P 1'
#
loop_
_entity.id
_entity.type
_entity.pdbx_description
1 polymer ?
#
loop_
_entity_poly.entity_id
_entity_poly.type
_entity_poly.pdbx_seq_one_letter_code
_entity_poly.pdbx_strand_id
1 'polypeptide(L)'
;HHLVQDRSKSFYQILREPENSVDAVVVGDSLSYTSISPMELWKEYGMTSFVCGQSGQTTQETYYMLKNVFKRQSPGLIIMETHALFKEQSGMNGVKEILGGIGNYYVTLLRNHDIWKAVLAGKRYTRVNYKGFSFRCDVKPYRKGTYMTETEKIELIPSNSEFYMKKIIRLCRKKGAE
;
A
#
# COMPACT_ATOMS: atom_id res chain seq x y z
N HIS A 1 -5.77 -9.44 -18.88
CA HIS A 1 -5.28 -8.77 -17.64
C HIS A 1 -6.26 -7.74 -17.05
N HIS A 2 -7.57 -7.96 -17.16
CA HIS A 2 -8.61 -7.08 -16.62
C HIS A 2 -9.19 -7.56 -15.30
N LEU A 3 -8.72 -8.69 -14.79
CA LEU A 3 -9.24 -9.39 -13.64
C LEU A 3 -8.14 -9.45 -12.57
N VAL A 4 -8.04 -8.37 -11.81
CA VAL A 4 -7.17 -8.29 -10.64
C VAL A 4 -8.07 -8.00 -9.45
N GLN A 5 -7.83 -8.66 -8.32
CA GLN A 5 -8.50 -8.29 -7.07
C GLN A 5 -8.28 -6.81 -6.76
N ASP A 6 -9.31 -6.12 -6.30
CA ASP A 6 -9.21 -4.69 -5.96
C ASP A 6 -8.06 -4.41 -5.00
N ARG A 7 -7.83 -5.32 -4.03
CA ARG A 7 -6.74 -5.22 -3.07
C ARG A 7 -5.35 -5.21 -3.72
N SER A 8 -5.14 -5.97 -4.79
CA SER A 8 -3.83 -6.08 -5.47
C SER A 8 -3.66 -5.14 -6.66
N LYS A 9 -4.62 -4.25 -6.88
CA LYS A 9 -4.68 -3.42 -8.09
C LYS A 9 -3.46 -2.51 -8.26
N SER A 10 -3.06 -1.80 -7.21
CA SER A 10 -1.90 -0.90 -7.23
C SER A 10 -0.59 -1.63 -7.51
N PHE A 11 -0.47 -2.89 -7.02
CA PHE A 11 0.70 -3.75 -7.25
C PHE A 11 0.98 -4.00 -8.74
N TYR A 12 -0.06 -4.11 -9.55
CA TYR A 12 0.07 -4.32 -10.99
C TYR A 12 0.04 -3.03 -11.79
N GLN A 13 -0.68 -2.03 -11.31
CA GLN A 13 -0.81 -0.75 -12.02
C GLN A 13 0.51 0.02 -12.06
N ILE A 14 1.26 0.03 -10.97
CA ILE A 14 2.58 0.68 -10.93
C ILE A 14 3.55 0.10 -11.99
N LEU A 15 3.44 -1.19 -12.30
CA LEU A 15 4.27 -1.82 -13.33
C LEU A 15 3.88 -1.43 -14.76
N ARG A 16 2.75 -0.76 -14.95
CA ARG A 16 2.31 -0.24 -16.26
C ARG A 16 2.71 1.20 -16.50
N GLU A 17 3.17 1.89 -15.46
CA GLU A 17 3.73 3.22 -15.63
C GLU A 17 5.01 3.11 -16.49
N PRO A 18 5.33 4.13 -17.27
CA PRO A 18 6.62 4.19 -17.96
C PRO A 18 7.76 4.00 -16.97
N GLU A 19 8.85 3.41 -17.41
CA GLU A 19 10.00 3.17 -16.53
C GLU A 19 10.58 4.48 -16.02
N ASN A 20 10.92 4.51 -14.72
CA ASN A 20 11.52 5.66 -14.05
C ASN A 20 10.75 6.98 -14.25
N SER A 21 9.43 6.91 -14.31
CA SER A 21 8.55 8.07 -14.51
C SER A 21 7.86 8.55 -13.23
N VAL A 22 8.16 7.96 -12.09
CA VAL A 22 7.52 8.26 -10.80
C VAL A 22 8.58 8.80 -9.84
N ASP A 23 8.43 10.06 -9.41
CA ASP A 23 9.36 10.75 -8.49
C ASP A 23 9.10 10.34 -7.05
N ALA A 24 7.84 10.15 -6.67
CA ALA A 24 7.44 9.77 -5.31
C ALA A 24 6.45 8.60 -5.31
N VAL A 25 6.62 7.70 -4.35
CA VAL A 25 5.68 6.58 -4.13
C VAL A 25 5.12 6.64 -2.71
N VAL A 26 3.79 6.60 -2.62
CA VAL A 26 3.07 6.53 -1.35
C VAL A 26 2.70 5.08 -1.08
N VAL A 27 3.02 4.57 0.11
CA VAL A 27 2.71 3.21 0.54
C VAL A 27 2.01 3.22 1.90
N GLY A 28 1.21 2.21 2.15
CA GLY A 28 0.46 2.08 3.40
C GLY A 28 -0.86 1.37 3.21
N ASP A 29 -1.74 1.48 4.18
CA ASP A 29 -3.06 0.86 4.12
C ASP A 29 -4.11 1.76 3.41
N SER A 30 -5.40 1.62 3.79
CA SER A 30 -6.48 2.38 3.17
C SER A 30 -6.37 3.89 3.41
N LEU A 31 -5.67 4.34 4.43
CA LEU A 31 -5.45 5.76 4.69
C LEU A 31 -4.55 6.37 3.60
N SER A 32 -3.52 5.66 3.15
CA SER A 32 -2.60 6.16 2.13
C SER A 32 -3.31 6.51 0.81
N TYR A 33 -4.17 5.63 0.31
CA TYR A 33 -4.82 5.85 -0.99
C TYR A 33 -6.08 6.72 -0.93
N THR A 34 -6.50 7.14 0.27
CA THR A 34 -7.62 8.08 0.43
C THR A 34 -7.18 9.49 0.87
N SER A 35 -5.93 9.66 1.32
CA SER A 35 -5.46 10.93 1.89
C SER A 35 -4.50 11.70 0.99
N ILE A 36 -3.67 11.01 0.20
CA ILE A 36 -2.64 11.66 -0.62
C ILE A 36 -2.99 11.53 -2.09
N SER A 37 -3.34 12.65 -2.72
CA SER A 37 -3.70 12.71 -4.13
C SER A 37 -2.48 12.97 -5.02
N PRO A 38 -2.11 12.02 -5.91
CA PRO A 38 -1.05 12.25 -6.89
C PRO A 38 -1.33 13.43 -7.84
N MET A 39 -2.61 13.70 -8.10
CA MET A 39 -2.99 14.80 -8.98
C MET A 39 -2.72 16.16 -8.34
N GLU A 40 -2.94 16.28 -7.02
CA GLU A 40 -2.62 17.53 -6.30
C GLU A 40 -1.10 17.69 -6.16
N LEU A 41 -0.35 16.62 -5.89
CA LEU A 41 1.13 16.67 -5.86
C LEU A 41 1.70 17.14 -7.21
N TRP A 42 1.14 16.66 -8.31
CA TRP A 42 1.53 17.12 -9.63
C TRP A 42 1.17 18.58 -9.87
N LYS A 43 -0.06 18.97 -9.52
CA LYS A 43 -0.56 20.34 -9.74
C LYS A 43 0.24 21.38 -8.95
N GLU A 44 0.53 21.11 -7.68
CA GLU A 44 1.16 22.08 -6.77
C GLU A 44 2.70 22.06 -6.86
N TYR A 45 3.30 20.91 -7.14
CA TYR A 45 4.77 20.73 -7.06
C TYR A 45 5.41 20.18 -8.36
N GLY A 46 4.63 19.85 -9.37
CA GLY A 46 5.14 19.18 -10.57
C GLY A 46 5.69 17.77 -10.31
N MET A 47 5.41 17.20 -9.12
CA MET A 47 5.94 15.92 -8.69
C MET A 47 5.07 14.77 -9.21
N THR A 48 5.64 13.91 -10.04
CA THR A 48 4.98 12.68 -10.46
C THR A 48 4.93 11.68 -9.31
N SER A 49 3.75 11.17 -8.98
CA SER A 49 3.63 10.25 -7.87
C SER A 49 2.64 9.11 -8.13
N PHE A 50 2.77 8.03 -7.35
CA PHE A 50 1.88 6.89 -7.42
C PHE A 50 1.58 6.35 -6.03
N VAL A 51 0.31 6.04 -5.74
CA VAL A 51 -0.10 5.43 -4.47
C VAL A 51 -0.16 3.91 -4.61
N CYS A 52 0.72 3.25 -3.90
CA CYS A 52 0.82 1.79 -3.81
C CYS A 52 0.19 1.25 -2.52
N GLY A 53 -0.88 1.89 -2.04
CA GLY A 53 -1.64 1.44 -0.87
C GLY A 53 -2.58 0.28 -1.18
N GLN A 54 -2.84 -0.54 -0.17
CA GLN A 54 -3.80 -1.64 -0.22
C GLN A 54 -4.62 -1.68 1.07
N SER A 55 -5.91 -2.06 0.97
CA SER A 55 -6.74 -2.18 2.17
C SER A 55 -6.12 -3.15 3.18
N GLY A 56 -5.91 -2.68 4.42
CA GLY A 56 -5.30 -3.45 5.49
C GLY A 56 -3.85 -3.90 5.22
N GLN A 57 -3.11 -3.16 4.38
CA GLN A 57 -1.71 -3.47 4.08
C GLN A 57 -0.85 -3.47 5.34
N THR A 58 -0.09 -4.53 5.54
CA THR A 58 0.84 -4.68 6.65
C THR A 58 2.22 -4.11 6.29
N THR A 59 3.08 -3.90 7.29
CA THR A 59 4.47 -3.46 7.08
C THR A 59 5.26 -4.45 6.21
N GLN A 60 4.99 -5.75 6.37
CA GLN A 60 5.57 -6.80 5.53
C GLN A 60 5.12 -6.66 4.06
N GLU A 61 3.82 -6.46 3.82
CA GLU A 61 3.29 -6.28 2.47
C GLU A 61 3.83 -4.99 1.83
N THR A 62 4.01 -3.92 2.62
CA THR A 62 4.66 -2.69 2.19
C THR A 62 6.08 -2.95 1.70
N TYR A 63 6.88 -3.75 2.42
CA TYR A 63 8.21 -4.15 1.95
C TYR A 63 8.17 -4.85 0.59
N TYR A 64 7.25 -5.79 0.39
CA TYR A 64 7.12 -6.49 -0.88
C TYR A 64 6.55 -5.60 -1.99
N MET A 65 5.67 -4.66 -1.65
CA MET A 65 5.20 -3.64 -2.58
C MET A 65 6.37 -2.79 -3.10
N LEU A 66 7.23 -2.29 -2.22
CA LEU A 66 8.42 -1.52 -2.60
C LEU A 66 9.41 -2.34 -3.43
N LYS A 67 9.62 -3.63 -3.10
CA LYS A 67 10.40 -4.52 -3.97
C LYS A 67 9.82 -4.62 -5.39
N ASN A 68 8.50 -4.57 -5.50
CA ASN A 68 7.83 -4.59 -6.81
C ASN A 68 7.98 -3.26 -7.54
N VAL A 69 7.80 -2.13 -6.84
CA VAL A 69 8.02 -0.78 -7.38
C VAL A 69 9.43 -0.66 -7.97
N PHE A 70 10.45 -0.99 -7.21
CA PHE A 70 11.85 -0.90 -7.61
C PHE A 70 12.29 -1.87 -8.74
N LYS A 71 11.36 -2.64 -9.31
CA LYS A 71 11.63 -3.41 -10.54
C LYS A 71 11.63 -2.53 -11.79
N ARG A 72 10.85 -1.44 -11.79
CA ARG A 72 10.65 -0.58 -12.96
C ARG A 72 10.70 0.91 -12.66
N GLN A 73 10.68 1.28 -11.39
CA GLN A 73 10.69 2.68 -10.95
C GLN A 73 11.88 2.93 -10.03
N SER A 74 12.40 4.15 -10.05
CA SER A 74 13.49 4.61 -9.20
C SER A 74 13.07 5.92 -8.51
N PRO A 75 12.00 5.89 -7.68
CA PRO A 75 11.52 7.10 -7.00
C PRO A 75 12.58 7.64 -6.04
N GLY A 76 12.73 8.96 -6.00
CA GLY A 76 13.58 9.64 -5.02
C GLY A 76 12.96 9.72 -3.63
N LEU A 77 11.62 9.63 -3.54
CA LEU A 77 10.89 9.78 -2.28
C LEU A 77 9.91 8.64 -2.04
N ILE A 78 9.95 8.08 -0.83
CA ILE A 78 8.95 7.12 -0.35
C ILE A 78 8.19 7.73 0.83
N ILE A 79 6.90 7.93 0.67
CA ILE A 79 5.99 8.39 1.74
C ILE A 79 5.28 7.19 2.31
N MET A 80 5.55 6.86 3.56
CA MET A 80 4.93 5.71 4.23
C MET A 80 3.90 6.16 5.26
N GLU A 81 2.67 5.73 5.07
CA GLU A 81 1.63 5.81 6.09
C GLU A 81 1.94 4.79 7.20
N THR A 82 1.88 5.22 8.46
CA THR A 82 2.44 4.48 9.59
C THR A 82 1.44 3.69 10.44
N HIS A 83 0.14 3.81 10.20
CA HIS A 83 -0.90 3.09 10.94
C HIS A 83 -0.66 1.56 10.94
N ALA A 84 -0.16 1.02 9.82
CA ALA A 84 0.17 -0.39 9.70
C ALA A 84 1.31 -0.87 10.63
N LEU A 85 2.14 0.06 11.15
CA LEU A 85 3.23 -0.28 12.08
C LEU A 85 2.72 -0.85 13.41
N PHE A 86 1.56 -0.37 13.86
CA PHE A 86 1.01 -0.71 15.17
C PHE A 86 0.01 -1.89 15.11
N LYS A 87 -0.22 -2.46 13.93
CA LYS A 87 -1.06 -3.65 13.80
C LYS A 87 -0.34 -4.86 14.34
N GLU A 88 -0.85 -5.40 15.44
CA GLU A 88 -0.33 -6.65 16.01
C GLU A 88 -0.61 -7.83 15.08
N GLN A 89 0.45 -8.60 14.87
CA GLN A 89 0.40 -9.95 14.31
C GLN A 89 1.13 -10.86 15.29
N SER A 90 0.40 -11.46 16.21
CA SER A 90 0.98 -12.29 17.27
C SER A 90 0.58 -13.75 17.17
N GLY A 91 1.44 -14.62 17.68
CA GLY A 91 1.21 -16.06 17.78
C GLY A 91 1.23 -16.83 16.47
N MET A 92 0.56 -17.98 16.42
CA MET A 92 0.47 -18.85 15.23
C MET A 92 -0.18 -18.18 14.03
N ASN A 93 -1.07 -17.22 14.24
CA ASN A 93 -1.65 -16.42 13.17
C ASN A 93 -0.61 -15.50 12.53
N GLY A 94 0.29 -14.90 13.32
CA GLY A 94 1.39 -14.10 12.80
C GLY A 94 2.33 -14.89 11.88
N VAL A 95 2.67 -16.13 12.23
CA VAL A 95 3.51 -16.99 11.38
C VAL A 95 2.80 -17.31 10.06
N LYS A 96 1.50 -17.66 10.10
CA LYS A 96 0.70 -17.91 8.88
C LYS A 96 0.61 -16.67 8.00
N GLU A 97 0.46 -15.49 8.58
CA GLU A 97 0.42 -14.23 7.83
C GLU A 97 1.76 -13.88 7.19
N ILE A 98 2.88 -14.13 7.90
CA ILE A 98 4.24 -13.93 7.36
C ILE A 98 4.45 -14.85 6.16
N LEU A 99 4.16 -16.15 6.29
CA LEU A 99 4.29 -17.12 5.22
C LEU A 99 3.34 -16.82 4.07
N GLY A 100 2.11 -16.42 4.37
CA GLY A 100 1.12 -15.97 3.39
C GLY A 100 1.57 -14.74 2.62
N GLY A 101 2.16 -13.76 3.29
CA GLY A 101 2.72 -12.55 2.66
C GLY A 101 3.87 -12.87 1.70
N ILE A 102 4.76 -13.79 2.10
CA ILE A 102 5.84 -14.29 1.25
C ILE A 102 5.25 -15.02 0.04
N GLY A 103 4.34 -15.97 0.27
CA GLY A 103 3.69 -16.74 -0.79
C GLY A 103 2.95 -15.84 -1.78
N ASN A 104 2.18 -14.87 -1.30
CA ASN A 104 1.46 -13.91 -2.12
C ASN A 104 2.37 -13.02 -2.97
N TYR A 105 3.58 -12.74 -2.51
CA TYR A 105 4.54 -11.98 -3.31
C TYR A 105 5.15 -12.83 -4.44
N TYR A 106 5.62 -14.03 -4.12
CA TYR A 106 6.34 -14.88 -5.07
C TYR A 106 5.42 -15.70 -5.98
N VAL A 107 4.22 -16.06 -5.50
CA VAL A 107 3.29 -16.90 -6.25
C VAL A 107 2.07 -16.08 -6.68
N THR A 108 2.05 -15.67 -7.96
CA THR A 108 0.96 -14.85 -8.54
C THR A 108 -0.41 -15.51 -8.40
N LEU A 109 -0.48 -16.85 -8.43
CA LEU A 109 -1.71 -17.60 -8.25
C LEU A 109 -2.31 -17.40 -6.85
N LEU A 110 -1.47 -17.43 -5.81
CA LEU A 110 -1.93 -17.20 -4.43
C LEU A 110 -2.45 -15.78 -4.23
N ARG A 111 -1.79 -14.77 -4.83
CA ARG A 111 -2.24 -13.38 -4.79
C ARG A 111 -3.60 -13.17 -5.44
N ASN A 112 -3.90 -13.93 -6.46
CA ASN A 112 -5.08 -13.76 -7.30
C ASN A 112 -6.03 -14.96 -7.21
N HIS A 113 -5.98 -15.74 -6.13
CA HIS A 113 -6.75 -16.99 -6.00
C HIS A 113 -8.27 -16.79 -6.09
N ASP A 114 -8.79 -15.60 -5.79
CA ASP A 114 -10.23 -15.30 -5.90
C ASP A 114 -10.67 -14.71 -7.26
N ILE A 115 -9.76 -14.54 -8.20
CA ILE A 115 -10.08 -14.01 -9.54
C ILE A 115 -11.18 -14.85 -10.23
N TRP A 116 -11.13 -16.17 -10.09
CA TRP A 116 -12.12 -17.05 -10.70
C TRP A 116 -13.54 -16.77 -10.18
N LYS A 117 -13.69 -16.38 -8.90
CA LYS A 117 -14.99 -15.96 -8.34
C LYS A 117 -15.52 -14.69 -9.01
N ALA A 118 -14.64 -13.74 -9.29
CA ALA A 118 -15.00 -12.51 -9.99
C ALA A 118 -15.35 -12.77 -11.45
N VAL A 119 -14.64 -13.69 -12.11
CA VAL A 119 -14.96 -14.13 -13.48
C VAL A 119 -16.34 -14.78 -13.55
N LEU A 120 -16.62 -15.72 -12.65
CA LEU A 120 -17.91 -16.39 -12.59
C LEU A 120 -19.06 -15.44 -12.25
N ALA A 121 -18.79 -14.42 -11.42
CA ALA A 121 -19.77 -13.39 -11.06
C ALA A 121 -19.96 -12.30 -12.13
N GLY A 122 -19.29 -12.41 -13.28
CA GLY A 122 -19.38 -11.43 -14.38
C GLY A 122 -18.90 -10.02 -14.00
N LYS A 123 -18.15 -9.85 -12.90
CA LYS A 123 -17.69 -8.54 -12.45
C LYS A 123 -16.67 -7.96 -13.42
N ARG A 124 -17.00 -6.79 -13.99
CA ARG A 124 -16.05 -5.99 -14.77
C ARG A 124 -15.52 -4.87 -13.90
N TYR A 125 -14.21 -4.83 -13.73
CA TYR A 125 -13.56 -3.74 -12.98
C TYR A 125 -13.34 -2.52 -13.90
N THR A 126 -13.74 -1.35 -13.43
CA THR A 126 -13.48 -0.10 -14.13
C THR A 126 -11.99 0.23 -14.16
N ARG A 127 -11.52 0.76 -15.30
CA ARG A 127 -10.10 1.02 -15.56
C ARG A 127 -9.62 2.38 -15.05
N VAL A 128 -10.39 3.08 -14.23
CA VAL A 128 -9.99 4.43 -13.83
C VAL A 128 -8.76 4.32 -12.93
N ASN A 129 -7.62 4.78 -13.45
CA ASN A 129 -6.36 4.82 -12.72
C ASN A 129 -6.04 6.27 -12.32
N TYR A 130 -6.44 6.64 -11.11
CA TYR A 130 -6.00 7.91 -10.50
C TYR A 130 -4.62 7.78 -9.85
N LYS A 131 -3.70 7.05 -10.49
CA LYS A 131 -2.37 6.76 -9.94
C LYS A 131 -2.43 6.07 -8.56
N GLY A 132 -3.39 5.15 -8.41
CA GLY A 132 -3.60 4.41 -7.16
C GLY A 132 -4.47 5.14 -6.12
N PHE A 133 -4.84 6.39 -6.35
CA PHE A 133 -5.70 7.14 -5.45
C PHE A 133 -7.17 6.70 -5.58
N SER A 134 -7.88 6.69 -4.46
CA SER A 134 -9.32 6.40 -4.38
C SER A 134 -10.09 7.65 -4.02
N PHE A 135 -10.76 8.20 -5.01
CA PHE A 135 -11.60 9.37 -4.80
C PHE A 135 -12.87 9.00 -4.05
N ARG A 136 -13.16 9.73 -2.97
CA ARG A 136 -14.37 9.57 -2.15
C ARG A 136 -15.02 10.92 -1.93
N CYS A 137 -16.31 11.01 -2.20
CA CYS A 137 -17.13 12.21 -2.00
C CYS A 137 -18.06 12.10 -0.80
N ASP A 138 -18.05 10.99 -0.07
CA ASP A 138 -18.98 10.76 1.03
C ASP A 138 -18.63 11.68 2.21
N VAL A 139 -19.54 12.59 2.53
CA VAL A 139 -19.45 13.43 3.71
C VAL A 139 -20.34 12.83 4.79
N LYS A 140 -19.74 12.37 5.89
CA LYS A 140 -20.45 11.90 7.08
C LYS A 140 -20.18 12.85 8.22
N PRO A 141 -21.21 13.57 8.73
CA PRO A 141 -21.02 14.44 9.87
C PRO A 141 -20.60 13.63 11.10
N TYR A 142 -19.55 14.09 11.78
CA TYR A 142 -19.11 13.48 13.03
C TYR A 142 -20.10 13.83 14.16
N ARG A 143 -20.65 12.82 14.81
CA ARG A 143 -21.70 12.98 15.85
C ARG A 143 -21.28 12.48 17.24
N LYS A 144 -20.05 12.01 17.39
CA LYS A 144 -19.57 11.34 18.62
C LYS A 144 -18.60 12.22 19.40
N GLY A 145 -19.04 13.27 20.07
CA GLY A 145 -18.23 14.00 21.06
C GLY A 145 -16.78 14.30 20.69
N THR A 146 -15.85 14.14 21.62
CA THR A 146 -14.42 14.42 21.42
C THR A 146 -13.79 13.39 20.48
N TYR A 147 -13.22 13.86 19.39
CA TYR A 147 -12.56 13.02 18.37
C TYR A 147 -11.21 12.44 18.85
N MET A 148 -10.48 13.25 19.61
CA MET A 148 -9.19 12.85 20.18
C MET A 148 -9.23 13.03 21.69
N THR A 149 -8.73 12.04 22.41
CA THR A 149 -8.49 12.13 23.84
C THR A 149 -7.00 12.20 24.09
N GLU A 150 -6.58 13.05 25.02
CA GLU A 150 -5.20 13.07 25.49
C GLU A 150 -4.83 11.70 26.08
N THR A 151 -3.67 11.20 25.74
CA THR A 151 -3.15 9.94 26.26
C THR A 151 -1.63 10.05 26.45
N GLU A 152 -1.16 9.56 27.59
CA GLU A 152 0.28 9.38 27.85
C GLU A 152 0.76 7.97 27.48
N LYS A 153 -0.15 7.14 26.96
CA LYS A 153 0.18 5.77 26.58
C LYS A 153 1.16 5.77 25.41
N ILE A 154 2.32 5.17 25.65
CA ILE A 154 3.30 4.86 24.60
C ILE A 154 2.90 3.55 23.96
N GLU A 155 2.64 3.58 22.67
CA GLU A 155 2.34 2.38 21.89
C GLU A 155 3.63 1.83 21.28
N LEU A 156 3.94 0.57 21.59
CA LEU A 156 5.16 -0.08 21.09
C LEU A 156 4.90 -0.68 19.71
N ILE A 157 5.89 -0.54 18.83
CA ILE A 157 5.86 -1.18 17.51
C ILE A 157 6.09 -2.68 17.68
N PRO A 158 5.22 -3.56 17.19
CA PRO A 158 5.41 -5.01 17.23
C PRO A 158 6.72 -5.43 16.52
N SER A 159 7.41 -6.44 17.05
CA SER A 159 8.73 -6.89 16.58
C SER A 159 8.76 -7.22 15.07
N ASN A 160 7.69 -7.80 14.55
CA ASN A 160 7.58 -8.11 13.12
C ASN A 160 7.51 -6.82 12.28
N SER A 161 6.71 -5.85 12.71
CA SER A 161 6.61 -4.55 12.04
C SER A 161 7.94 -3.80 12.08
N GLU A 162 8.64 -3.81 13.22
CA GLU A 162 9.96 -3.22 13.37
C GLU A 162 10.99 -3.89 12.43
N PHE A 163 10.98 -5.22 12.35
CA PHE A 163 11.85 -5.98 11.46
C PHE A 163 11.67 -5.58 9.99
N TYR A 164 10.41 -5.53 9.52
CA TYR A 164 10.14 -5.14 8.15
C TYR A 164 10.38 -3.65 7.89
N MET A 165 10.15 -2.78 8.87
CA MET A 165 10.49 -1.35 8.76
C MET A 165 11.99 -1.16 8.55
N LYS A 166 12.84 -1.86 9.32
CA LYS A 166 14.29 -1.86 9.10
C LYS A 166 14.67 -2.35 7.70
N LYS A 167 13.96 -3.34 7.17
CA LYS A 167 14.17 -3.83 5.78
C LYS A 167 13.74 -2.79 4.74
N ILE A 168 12.64 -2.08 4.97
CA ILE A 168 12.17 -0.99 4.10
C ILE A 168 13.22 0.11 4.03
N ILE A 169 13.69 0.61 5.18
CA ILE A 169 14.70 1.66 5.24
C ILE A 169 15.98 1.23 4.51
N ARG A 170 16.46 0.00 4.73
CA ARG A 170 17.65 -0.52 4.03
C ARG A 170 17.43 -0.62 2.52
N LEU A 171 16.24 -1.03 2.09
CA LEU A 171 15.88 -1.14 0.68
C LEU A 171 15.88 0.24 0.02
N CYS A 172 15.23 1.23 0.64
CA CYS A 172 15.16 2.60 0.15
C CYS A 172 16.56 3.21 0.02
N ARG A 173 17.37 3.15 1.08
CA ARG A 173 18.76 3.63 1.05
C ARG A 173 19.60 2.97 -0.04
N LYS A 174 19.49 1.64 -0.21
CA LYS A 174 20.17 0.90 -1.29
C LYS A 174 19.76 1.37 -2.67
N LYS A 175 18.54 1.86 -2.82
CA LYS A 175 17.95 2.32 -4.09
C LYS A 175 18.08 3.83 -4.31
N GLY A 176 18.66 4.56 -3.36
CA GLY A 176 18.83 6.02 -3.42
C GLY A 176 17.52 6.78 -3.18
N ALA A 177 16.54 6.18 -2.48
CA ALA A 177 15.29 6.83 -2.09
C ALA A 177 15.34 7.26 -0.62
N GLU A 178 14.74 8.41 -0.31
CA GLU A 178 14.50 8.94 1.03
C GLU A 178 13.13 8.52 1.56
#